data_66293a13a274cf81fe676e4d274ae43a
#
_entry.id   66293a13a274cf81fe676e4d274ae43a
#
_cell.length_a   1.000
_cell.length_b   1.000
_cell.length_c   1.000
_cell.angle_alpha   90.00
_cell.angle_beta   90.00
_cell.angle_gamma   90.00
#
_symmetry.space_group_name_H-M   'P 1'
#
loop_
_entity.id
_entity.type
_entity.pdbx_description
1 polymer ?
#
loop_
_entity_poly.entity_id
_entity_poly.type
_entity_poly.pdbx_seq_one_letter_code
_entity_poly.pdbx_strand_id
1 'polypeptide(L)'
;IIFLVIKLKDCIFCKIMNNEIPSYTIYEDQVVKVFLDVNPDANGHMLIVPKKHITDFLEMDDATLIHIHEVAKKMGELAYDKLNCDGLKLVNNHGITQMVKHYHLHVIPVYKEDNGINQLEDTYKLLTK
;
A
#
# COMPACT_ATOMS: atom_id res chain seq x y z
N ILE A 1 -5.33 -3.96 -27.52
CA ILE A 1 -6.47 -4.37 -26.68
C ILE A 1 -6.19 -5.70 -26.00
N ILE A 2 -5.83 -6.73 -26.78
CA ILE A 2 -5.50 -8.06 -26.24
C ILE A 2 -4.27 -7.97 -25.31
N PHE A 3 -3.25 -7.22 -25.71
CA PHE A 3 -2.05 -7.02 -24.91
C PHE A 3 -2.38 -6.36 -23.56
N LEU A 4 -3.24 -5.34 -23.58
CA LEU A 4 -3.65 -4.65 -22.36
C LEU A 4 -4.41 -5.58 -21.40
N VAL A 5 -5.32 -6.41 -21.95
CA VAL A 5 -6.10 -7.38 -21.16
C VAL A 5 -5.17 -8.40 -20.50
N ILE A 6 -4.18 -8.92 -21.22
CA ILE A 6 -3.19 -9.85 -20.67
C ILE A 6 -2.39 -9.18 -19.55
N LYS A 7 -1.96 -7.94 -19.76
CA LYS A 7 -1.20 -7.17 -18.76
C LYS A 7 -1.98 -6.98 -17.48
N LEU A 8 -3.28 -6.65 -17.58
CA LEU A 8 -4.15 -6.49 -16.42
C LEU A 8 -4.36 -7.82 -15.68
N LYS A 9 -4.53 -8.92 -16.42
CA LYS A 9 -4.67 -10.25 -15.83
C LYS A 9 -3.45 -10.67 -15.02
N ASP A 10 -2.26 -10.25 -15.45
CA ASP A 10 -1.01 -10.61 -14.77
C ASP A 10 -0.66 -9.67 -13.62
N CYS A 11 -1.43 -8.59 -13.42
CA CYS A 11 -1.17 -7.64 -12.36
C CYS A 11 -1.60 -8.20 -11.00
N ILE A 12 -0.63 -8.43 -10.11
CA ILE A 12 -0.90 -8.96 -8.77
C ILE A 12 -1.81 -8.03 -7.97
N PHE A 13 -1.66 -6.70 -8.11
CA PHE A 13 -2.51 -5.76 -7.38
C PHE A 13 -3.94 -5.74 -7.92
N CYS A 14 -4.12 -5.88 -9.23
CA CYS A 14 -5.48 -6.05 -9.80
C CYS A 14 -6.15 -7.31 -9.23
N LYS A 15 -5.40 -8.39 -9.04
CA LYS A 15 -5.92 -9.62 -8.45
C LYS A 15 -6.31 -9.42 -6.99
N ILE A 16 -5.54 -8.64 -6.25
CA ILE A 16 -5.87 -8.27 -4.87
C ILE A 16 -7.13 -7.40 -4.84
N MET A 17 -7.25 -6.43 -5.75
CA MET A 17 -8.44 -5.58 -5.85
C MET A 17 -9.70 -6.39 -6.13
N ASN A 18 -9.59 -7.46 -6.91
CA ASN A 18 -10.71 -8.33 -7.27
C ASN A 18 -10.92 -9.48 -6.27
N ASN A 19 -10.19 -9.50 -5.16
CA ASN A 19 -10.25 -10.54 -4.13
C ASN A 19 -9.86 -11.93 -4.64
N GLU A 20 -9.10 -12.01 -5.73
CA GLU A 20 -8.55 -13.28 -6.23
C GLU A 20 -7.36 -13.74 -5.41
N ILE A 21 -6.62 -12.78 -4.83
CA ILE A 21 -5.52 -13.04 -3.91
C ILE A 21 -5.85 -12.37 -2.58
N PRO A 22 -5.78 -13.09 -1.45
CA PRO A 22 -6.05 -12.49 -0.14
C PRO A 22 -4.97 -11.48 0.25
N SER A 23 -5.35 -10.52 1.09
CA SER A 23 -4.43 -9.52 1.61
C SER A 23 -4.82 -9.16 3.04
N TYR A 24 -3.85 -8.63 3.80
CA TYR A 24 -4.11 -8.05 5.11
C TYR A 24 -4.59 -6.62 4.91
N THR A 25 -5.88 -6.46 4.61
CA THR A 25 -6.49 -5.17 4.29
C THR A 25 -6.73 -4.36 5.56
N ILE A 26 -6.14 -3.15 5.61
CA ILE A 26 -6.25 -2.22 6.74
C ILE A 26 -7.39 -1.24 6.53
N TYR A 27 -7.58 -0.78 5.31
CA TYR A 27 -8.57 0.23 4.95
C TYR A 27 -8.98 0.03 3.50
N GLU A 28 -10.23 0.34 3.21
CA GLU A 28 -10.73 0.22 1.84
C GLU A 28 -11.88 1.22 1.64
N ASP A 29 -11.88 1.89 0.49
CA ASP A 29 -13.00 2.71 0.04
C ASP A 29 -13.23 2.46 -1.45
N GLN A 30 -14.04 3.30 -2.10
CA GLN A 30 -14.36 3.11 -3.52
C GLN A 30 -13.17 3.35 -4.45
N VAL A 31 -12.16 4.07 -3.98
CA VAL A 31 -11.04 4.53 -4.82
C VAL A 31 -9.77 3.73 -4.54
N VAL A 32 -9.51 3.38 -3.29
CA VAL A 32 -8.25 2.73 -2.88
C VAL A 32 -8.48 1.55 -1.95
N LYS A 33 -7.47 0.70 -1.89
CA LYS A 33 -7.33 -0.36 -0.90
C LYS A 33 -5.95 -0.22 -0.25
N VAL A 34 -5.92 -0.31 1.07
CA VAL A 34 -4.66 -0.27 1.84
C VAL A 34 -4.44 -1.63 2.46
N PHE A 35 -3.28 -2.22 2.23
CA PHE A 35 -2.96 -3.55 2.78
C PHE A 35 -1.48 -3.61 3.16
N LEU A 36 -1.14 -4.58 4.01
CA LEU A 36 0.22 -4.77 4.45
C LEU A 36 1.09 -5.36 3.33
N ASP A 37 2.30 -4.83 3.20
CA ASP A 37 3.31 -5.43 2.31
C ASP A 37 3.73 -6.78 2.91
N VAL A 38 3.72 -7.84 2.09
CA VAL A 38 4.09 -9.18 2.54
C VAL A 38 5.59 -9.34 2.73
N ASN A 39 6.39 -8.42 2.18
CA ASN A 39 7.84 -8.34 2.37
C ASN A 39 8.17 -7.00 3.02
N PRO A 40 7.77 -6.79 4.29
CA PRO A 40 7.84 -5.47 4.89
C PRO A 40 9.27 -5.04 5.22
N ASP A 41 9.54 -3.75 5.02
CA ASP A 41 10.80 -3.13 5.46
C ASP A 41 10.76 -2.84 6.96
N ALA A 42 9.56 -2.74 7.54
CA ALA A 42 9.37 -2.48 8.96
C ALA A 42 7.96 -2.95 9.35
N ASN A 43 7.73 -3.10 10.64
CA ASN A 43 6.39 -3.44 11.14
C ASN A 43 5.38 -2.37 10.75
N GLY A 44 4.30 -2.77 10.09
CA GLY A 44 3.26 -1.86 9.65
C GLY A 44 3.51 -1.22 8.29
N HIS A 45 4.47 -1.74 7.51
CA HIS A 45 4.70 -1.30 6.13
C HIS A 45 3.42 -1.52 5.32
N MET A 46 2.75 -0.43 4.96
CA MET A 46 1.47 -0.45 4.23
C MET A 46 1.66 0.01 2.80
N LEU A 47 0.78 -0.49 1.93
CA LEU A 47 0.67 -0.05 0.54
C LEU A 47 -0.69 0.57 0.33
N ILE A 48 -0.74 1.77 -0.21
CA ILE A 48 -1.98 2.42 -0.65
C ILE A 48 -2.06 2.26 -2.16
N VAL A 49 -3.08 1.55 -2.64
CA VAL A 49 -3.17 1.12 -4.03
C VAL A 49 -4.51 1.55 -4.60
N PRO A 50 -4.55 2.28 -5.73
CA PRO A 50 -5.83 2.61 -6.37
C PRO A 50 -6.47 1.34 -6.92
N LYS A 51 -7.79 1.24 -6.81
CA LYS A 51 -8.54 0.09 -7.33
C LYS A 51 -8.48 0.01 -8.84
N LYS A 52 -8.51 1.16 -9.50
CA LYS A 52 -8.32 1.23 -10.94
C LYS A 52 -6.86 0.97 -11.28
N HIS A 53 -6.61 0.20 -12.33
CA HIS A 53 -5.25 -0.04 -12.80
C HIS A 53 -4.67 1.25 -13.40
N ILE A 54 -3.78 1.90 -12.68
CA ILE A 54 -3.02 3.06 -13.12
C ILE A 54 -1.57 2.67 -12.94
N THR A 55 -0.78 2.75 -14.02
CA THR A 55 0.58 2.20 -13.99
C THR A 55 1.49 2.98 -13.04
N ASP A 56 1.49 4.31 -13.13
CA ASP A 56 2.40 5.14 -12.35
C ASP A 56 1.78 6.52 -12.07
N PHE A 57 2.52 7.34 -11.30
CA PHE A 57 2.01 8.64 -10.88
C PHE A 57 1.85 9.64 -12.04
N LEU A 58 2.59 9.43 -13.14
CA LEU A 58 2.49 10.32 -14.30
C LEU A 58 1.18 10.13 -15.07
N GLU A 59 0.61 8.92 -15.03
CA GLU A 59 -0.68 8.63 -15.65
C GLU A 59 -1.86 8.96 -14.75
N MET A 60 -1.60 9.19 -13.45
CA MET A 60 -2.66 9.35 -12.47
C MET A 60 -3.33 10.72 -12.58
N ASP A 61 -4.66 10.76 -12.48
CA ASP A 61 -5.40 12.00 -12.38
C ASP A 61 -5.18 12.65 -11.01
N ASP A 62 -5.29 13.97 -10.97
CA ASP A 62 -5.00 14.74 -9.76
C ASP A 62 -5.94 14.39 -8.61
N ALA A 63 -7.22 14.14 -8.89
CA ALA A 63 -8.20 13.81 -7.86
C ALA A 63 -7.83 12.51 -7.14
N THR A 64 -7.42 11.48 -7.86
CA THR A 64 -6.99 10.21 -7.28
C THR A 64 -5.70 10.39 -6.48
N LEU A 65 -4.76 11.17 -7.00
CA LEU A 65 -3.50 11.45 -6.30
C LEU A 65 -3.75 12.14 -4.96
N ILE A 66 -4.64 13.13 -4.95
CA ILE A 66 -5.03 13.83 -3.72
C ILE A 66 -5.68 12.86 -2.74
N HIS A 67 -6.61 12.02 -3.22
CA HIS A 67 -7.30 11.05 -2.37
C HIS A 67 -6.32 10.06 -1.72
N ILE A 68 -5.33 9.59 -2.48
CA ILE A 68 -4.30 8.69 -1.94
C ILE A 68 -3.55 9.38 -0.80
N HIS A 69 -3.21 10.65 -0.94
CA HIS A 69 -2.50 11.38 0.12
C HIS A 69 -3.41 11.71 1.31
N GLU A 70 -4.70 11.90 1.11
CA GLU A 70 -5.64 12.01 2.22
C GLU A 70 -5.70 10.71 3.02
N VAL A 71 -5.71 9.56 2.33
CA VAL A 71 -5.66 8.25 2.98
C VAL A 71 -4.31 8.03 3.67
N ALA A 72 -3.21 8.49 3.06
CA ALA A 72 -1.89 8.41 3.68
C ALA A 72 -1.83 9.15 5.02
N LYS A 73 -2.51 10.29 5.14
CA LYS A 73 -2.62 11.01 6.41
C LYS A 73 -3.31 10.15 7.47
N LYS A 74 -4.41 9.51 7.12
CA LYS A 74 -5.14 8.61 8.03
C LYS A 74 -4.27 7.44 8.47
N MET A 75 -3.57 6.83 7.51
CA MET A 75 -2.71 5.67 7.81
C MET A 75 -1.50 6.06 8.65
N GLY A 76 -0.97 7.26 8.42
CA GLY A 76 0.12 7.80 9.26
C GLY A 76 -0.31 8.00 10.70
N GLU A 77 -1.47 8.60 10.92
CA GLU A 77 -2.03 8.77 12.26
C GLU A 77 -2.27 7.42 12.93
N LEU A 78 -2.80 6.46 12.18
CA LEU A 78 -3.03 5.10 12.67
C LEU A 78 -1.72 4.43 13.10
N ALA A 79 -0.66 4.58 12.29
CA ALA A 79 0.63 4.00 12.60
C ALA A 79 1.21 4.56 13.90
N TYR A 80 1.18 5.88 14.07
CA TYR A 80 1.64 6.49 15.32
C TYR A 80 0.83 6.02 16.52
N ASP A 81 -0.49 5.92 16.35
CA ASP A 81 -1.38 5.52 17.46
C ASP A 81 -1.20 4.06 17.86
N LYS A 82 -1.09 3.17 16.87
CA LYS A 82 -1.14 1.70 17.13
C LYS A 82 0.21 1.02 17.17
N LEU A 83 1.23 1.58 16.54
CA LEU A 83 2.52 0.91 16.38
C LEU A 83 3.65 1.55 17.19
N ASN A 84 3.43 2.69 17.80
CA ASN A 84 4.47 3.43 18.54
C ASN A 84 5.71 3.69 17.69
N CYS A 85 5.53 3.97 16.41
CA CYS A 85 6.67 4.28 15.55
C CYS A 85 7.20 5.69 15.84
N ASP A 86 8.44 5.93 15.44
CA ASP A 86 9.14 7.20 15.68
C ASP A 86 9.14 8.11 14.47
N GLY A 87 8.73 7.62 13.33
CA GLY A 87 8.66 8.38 12.10
C GLY A 87 7.96 7.58 11.00
N LEU A 88 7.83 8.21 9.83
CA LEU A 88 7.22 7.58 8.65
C LEU A 88 8.01 8.00 7.42
N LYS A 89 8.09 7.07 6.45
CA LYS A 89 8.55 7.37 5.10
C LYS A 89 7.39 7.12 4.14
N LEU A 90 7.18 8.06 3.22
CA LEU A 90 6.26 7.88 2.10
C LEU A 90 7.12 7.71 0.85
N VAL A 91 7.00 6.57 0.17
CA VAL A 91 7.84 6.26 -0.98
C VAL A 91 6.97 5.81 -2.14
N ASN A 92 7.17 6.47 -3.29
CA ASN A 92 6.58 6.03 -4.55
C ASN A 92 7.72 5.79 -5.54
N ASN A 93 7.81 4.58 -6.06
CA ASN A 93 8.83 4.22 -7.04
C ASN A 93 8.29 4.38 -8.46
N HIS A 94 9.15 4.85 -9.36
CA HIS A 94 8.83 5.01 -10.77
C HIS A 94 9.98 4.50 -11.63
N GLY A 95 9.64 3.94 -12.79
CA GLY A 95 10.64 3.44 -13.73
C GLY A 95 11.29 2.15 -13.23
N ILE A 96 12.60 2.10 -13.27
CA ILE A 96 13.34 0.86 -12.94
C ILE A 96 13.19 0.44 -11.47
N THR A 97 12.82 1.36 -10.59
CA THR A 97 12.61 1.06 -9.17
C THR A 97 11.19 0.57 -8.88
N GLN A 98 10.28 0.72 -9.82
CA GLN A 98 8.89 0.27 -9.67
C GLN A 98 8.77 -1.20 -10.07
N MET A 99 8.72 -2.08 -9.07
CA MET A 99 8.69 -3.53 -9.30
C MET A 99 7.33 -4.03 -9.80
N VAL A 100 6.22 -3.45 -9.30
CA VAL A 100 4.88 -3.76 -9.74
C VAL A 100 4.34 -2.57 -10.53
N LYS A 101 3.92 -2.81 -11.78
CA LYS A 101 3.47 -1.74 -12.71
C LYS A 101 2.00 -1.40 -12.52
N HIS A 102 1.62 -1.19 -11.27
CA HIS A 102 0.36 -0.69 -10.79
C HIS A 102 0.72 0.25 -9.65
N TYR A 103 0.30 1.51 -9.72
CA TYR A 103 0.70 2.53 -8.74
C TYR A 103 0.50 2.03 -7.32
N HIS A 104 1.46 2.29 -6.46
CA HIS A 104 1.34 2.03 -5.04
C HIS A 104 2.23 2.97 -4.25
N LEU A 105 1.67 3.52 -3.19
CA LEU A 105 2.40 4.39 -2.28
C LEU A 105 2.75 3.59 -1.04
N HIS A 106 4.05 3.49 -0.75
CA HIS A 106 4.54 2.86 0.48
C HIS A 106 4.39 3.82 1.64
N VAL A 107 3.80 3.35 2.73
CA VAL A 107 3.80 4.04 4.02
C VAL A 107 4.60 3.16 4.97
N ILE A 108 5.81 3.58 5.30
CA ILE A 108 6.78 2.75 6.02
C ILE A 108 7.06 3.38 7.39
N PRO A 109 6.59 2.75 8.47
CA PRO A 109 6.95 3.21 9.81
C PRO A 109 8.44 3.09 10.07
N VAL A 110 9.00 4.04 10.81
CA VAL A 110 10.41 4.06 11.17
C VAL A 110 10.51 4.01 12.69
N TYR A 111 11.41 3.16 13.18
CA TYR A 111 11.61 2.93 14.61
C TYR A 111 13.05 3.24 14.99
N LYS A 112 13.26 3.91 16.14
CA LYS A 112 14.61 4.16 16.67
C LYS A 112 15.31 2.88 17.06
N GLU A 113 14.54 1.92 17.60
CA GLU A 113 15.03 0.65 18.06
C GLU A 113 14.65 -0.43 17.04
N ASP A 114 15.63 -1.25 16.63
CA ASP A 114 15.35 -2.38 15.75
C ASP A 114 14.94 -3.58 16.61
N ASN A 115 13.64 -3.83 16.67
CA ASN A 115 13.07 -4.96 17.43
C ASN A 115 12.70 -6.14 16.52
N GLY A 116 13.18 -6.12 15.27
CA GLY A 116 12.86 -7.14 14.27
C GLY A 116 11.49 -6.94 13.63
N ILE A 117 11.12 -7.88 12.77
CA ILE A 117 9.85 -7.85 12.04
C ILE A 117 8.90 -8.86 12.66
N ASN A 118 7.73 -8.40 13.10
CA ASN A 118 6.67 -9.25 13.66
C ASN A 118 5.96 -10.03 12.55
N GLN A 119 5.20 -11.06 12.94
CA GLN A 119 4.31 -11.74 12.02
C GLN A 119 3.26 -10.75 11.49
N LEU A 120 2.95 -10.85 10.20
CA LEU A 120 1.99 -9.95 9.55
C LEU A 120 0.63 -9.96 10.25
N GLU A 121 0.19 -11.14 10.69
CA GLU A 121 -1.08 -11.28 11.39
C GLU A 121 -1.13 -10.47 12.68
N ASP A 122 -0.05 -10.44 13.43
CA ASP A 122 0.03 -9.68 14.69
C ASP A 122 -0.04 -8.18 14.43
N THR A 123 0.70 -7.71 13.43
CA THR A 123 0.65 -6.31 13.01
C THR A 123 -0.73 -5.93 12.50
N TYR A 124 -1.35 -6.80 11.71
CA TYR A 124 -2.70 -6.61 11.20
C TYR A 124 -3.70 -6.43 12.35
N LYS A 125 -3.61 -7.27 13.37
CA LYS A 125 -4.50 -7.18 14.55
C LYS A 125 -4.32 -5.87 15.29
N LEU A 126 -3.09 -5.38 15.43
CA LEU A 126 -2.84 -4.08 16.06
C LEU A 126 -3.47 -2.93 15.28
N LEU A 127 -3.33 -2.96 13.96
CA LEU A 127 -3.82 -1.88 13.09
C LEU A 127 -5.33 -1.87 12.91
N THR A 128 -5.99 -3.00 13.13
CA THR A 128 -7.44 -3.14 12.88
C THR A 128 -8.28 -3.25 14.16
N LYS A 129 -7.67 -3.01 15.30
CA LYS A 129 -8.38 -3.01 16.59
C LYS A 129 -9.34 -1.84 16.72
#